data_88bd805f3571c3ac612764ce3cfd1dc5
#
_entry.id   88bd805f3571c3ac612764ce3cfd1dc5
#
_cell.length_a   1.000
_cell.length_b   1.000
_cell.length_c   1.000
_cell.angle_alpha   90.00
_cell.angle_beta   90.00
_cell.angle_gamma   90.00
#
_symmetry.space_group_name_H-M   'P 1'
#
loop_
_entity.id
_entity.type
_entity.pdbx_description
1 polymer ?
#
loop_
_entity_poly.entity_id
_entity_poly.type
_entity_poly.pdbx_seq_one_letter_code
_entity_poly.pdbx_strand_id
1 'polypeptide(L)'
;VVHPIDGRFRLRTALITGITGQDGQYLAEVLHDEGYKVYGLIKGQRNPKAEMINTELPFVELVEGDLQDLSSLIAALEYTQPHEVYNLGAISFVALSFKQAELTANITGLGVLRLLEAIRLVGGQDNPIRFYQASSSEMFGKVRETPQTELTPLHPRSPYGSAKVFGHHTTVNYRESYGLYACSGILFNHESPRRGIEFVTRKVTNAVARIKL
;
A
#
# COMPACT_ATOMS: atom_id res chain seq x y z
N VAL A 1 20.48 -7.48 7.35
CA VAL A 1 20.99 -8.52 8.27
C VAL A 1 20.25 -9.81 7.94
N VAL A 2 20.95 -10.75 7.30
CA VAL A 2 20.37 -12.05 6.90
C VAL A 2 20.34 -12.92 8.16
N HIS A 3 19.16 -13.18 8.71
CA HIS A 3 19.01 -14.15 9.78
C HIS A 3 18.80 -15.55 9.18
N PRO A 4 19.63 -16.54 9.51
CA PRO A 4 19.44 -17.90 9.04
C PRO A 4 18.22 -18.51 9.73
N ILE A 5 17.20 -18.84 8.95
CA ILE A 5 16.18 -19.81 9.31
C ILE A 5 16.55 -21.08 8.56
N ASP A 6 16.85 -22.18 9.25
CA ASP A 6 17.21 -23.51 8.72
C ASP A 6 18.47 -23.61 7.81
N GLY A 7 19.50 -22.81 8.06
CA GLY A 7 20.80 -22.98 7.39
C GLY A 7 20.81 -22.77 5.87
N ARG A 8 19.71 -22.28 5.28
CA ARG A 8 19.63 -21.86 3.89
C ARG A 8 19.40 -20.35 3.82
N PHE A 9 20.27 -19.64 3.10
CA PHE A 9 20.07 -18.24 2.75
C PHE A 9 18.89 -18.14 1.76
N ARG A 10 17.67 -18.06 2.27
CA ARG A 10 16.53 -17.74 1.42
C ARG A 10 16.48 -16.22 1.27
N LEU A 11 16.58 -15.75 0.04
CA LEU A 11 16.40 -14.32 -0.26
C LEU A 11 15.00 -13.89 0.23
N ARG A 12 14.93 -12.88 1.09
CA ARG A 12 13.64 -12.33 1.50
C ARG A 12 12.94 -11.71 0.32
N THR A 13 11.63 -11.90 0.24
CA THR A 13 10.80 -11.38 -0.85
C THR A 13 9.70 -10.49 -0.30
N ALA A 14 9.48 -9.35 -0.97
CA ALA A 14 8.42 -8.41 -0.63
C ALA A 14 7.55 -8.11 -1.86
N LEU A 15 6.23 -8.03 -1.65
CA LEU A 15 5.26 -7.58 -2.65
C LEU A 15 4.69 -6.23 -2.22
N ILE A 16 4.78 -5.23 -3.10
CA ILE A 16 4.30 -3.88 -2.86
C ILE A 16 3.12 -3.59 -3.80
N THR A 17 1.93 -3.34 -3.26
CA THR A 17 0.85 -2.71 -4.02
C THR A 17 1.03 -1.20 -4.00
N GLY A 18 0.63 -0.50 -5.08
CA GLY A 18 0.87 0.94 -5.17
C GLY A 18 2.34 1.31 -5.46
N ILE A 19 3.10 0.40 -6.06
CA ILE A 19 4.51 0.57 -6.45
C ILE A 19 4.77 1.84 -7.28
N THR A 20 3.79 2.29 -8.06
CA THR A 20 3.89 3.48 -8.92
C THR A 20 3.65 4.80 -8.15
N GLY A 21 3.33 4.73 -6.87
CA GLY A 21 3.18 5.88 -5.99
C GLY A 21 4.50 6.31 -5.36
N GLN A 22 4.49 7.49 -4.72
CA GLN A 22 5.65 8.02 -3.99
C GLN A 22 6.23 6.99 -3.00
N ASP A 23 5.39 6.51 -2.08
CA ASP A 23 5.83 5.65 -0.97
C ASP A 23 6.25 4.26 -1.45
N GLY A 24 5.57 3.74 -2.48
CA GLY A 24 5.93 2.45 -3.07
C GLY A 24 7.33 2.44 -3.66
N GLN A 25 7.72 3.51 -4.34
CA GLN A 25 9.04 3.64 -4.93
C GLN A 25 10.15 3.74 -3.86
N TYR A 26 9.97 4.61 -2.85
CA TYR A 26 10.95 4.73 -1.76
C TYR A 26 11.06 3.45 -0.92
N LEU A 27 9.94 2.79 -0.66
CA LEU A 27 9.96 1.51 0.06
C LEU A 27 10.69 0.44 -0.75
N ALA A 28 10.51 0.42 -2.07
CA ALA A 28 11.21 -0.53 -2.94
C ALA A 28 12.73 -0.33 -2.87
N GLU A 29 13.22 0.91 -2.89
CA GLU A 29 14.64 1.23 -2.73
C GLU A 29 15.17 0.73 -1.38
N VAL A 30 14.49 1.06 -0.28
CA VAL A 30 14.90 0.63 1.05
C VAL A 30 14.95 -0.90 1.18
N LEU A 31 13.93 -1.60 0.67
CA LEU A 31 13.89 -3.05 0.72
C LEU A 31 14.99 -3.69 -0.16
N HIS A 32 15.27 -3.09 -1.32
CA HIS A 32 16.36 -3.55 -2.18
C HIS A 32 17.74 -3.41 -1.49
N ASP A 33 17.99 -2.27 -0.85
CA ASP A 33 19.22 -2.00 -0.12
C ASP A 33 19.40 -2.95 1.09
N GLU A 34 18.28 -3.39 1.68
CA GLU A 34 18.24 -4.42 2.73
C GLU A 34 18.33 -5.86 2.18
N GLY A 35 18.53 -6.03 0.87
CA GLY A 35 18.75 -7.32 0.22
C GLY A 35 17.48 -8.13 -0.06
N TYR A 36 16.31 -7.48 -0.15
CA TYR A 36 15.08 -8.16 -0.57
C TYR A 36 15.01 -8.28 -2.09
N LYS A 37 14.37 -9.36 -2.55
CA LYS A 37 13.77 -9.38 -3.88
C LYS A 37 12.43 -8.65 -3.83
N VAL A 38 12.30 -7.58 -4.61
CA VAL A 38 11.12 -6.70 -4.57
C VAL A 38 10.24 -6.96 -5.78
N TYR A 39 8.95 -7.23 -5.50
CA TYR A 39 7.90 -7.31 -6.49
C TYR A 39 6.95 -6.12 -6.38
N GLY A 40 6.55 -5.56 -7.52
CA GLY A 40 5.57 -4.48 -7.59
C GLY A 40 4.27 -4.94 -8.24
N LEU A 41 3.15 -4.89 -7.51
CA LEU A 41 1.84 -5.17 -8.11
C LEU A 41 1.38 -4.00 -8.98
N ILE A 42 1.07 -4.29 -10.24
CA ILE A 42 0.61 -3.30 -11.21
C ILE A 42 -0.67 -3.76 -11.89
N LYS A 43 -1.62 -2.83 -12.07
CA LYS A 43 -2.90 -3.13 -12.70
C LYS A 43 -2.78 -3.14 -14.22
N GLY A 44 -3.20 -4.25 -14.83
CA GLY A 44 -3.43 -4.39 -16.28
C GLY A 44 -2.18 -4.45 -17.13
N GLN A 45 -2.32 -5.14 -18.26
CA GLN A 45 -1.34 -5.19 -19.33
C GLN A 45 -1.17 -3.78 -19.93
N ARG A 46 0.05 -3.35 -20.24
CA ARG A 46 0.37 -2.04 -20.81
C ARG A 46 0.03 -0.85 -19.91
N ASN A 47 0.20 -1.00 -18.59
CA ASN A 47 0.11 0.15 -17.71
C ASN A 47 1.20 1.18 -18.09
N PRO A 48 0.85 2.43 -18.42
CA PRO A 48 1.83 3.43 -18.86
C PRO A 48 2.90 3.76 -17.81
N LYS A 49 2.63 3.46 -16.55
CA LYS A 49 3.59 3.64 -15.45
C LYS A 49 4.57 2.46 -15.30
N ALA A 50 4.37 1.34 -16.01
CA ALA A 50 5.28 0.20 -15.97
C ALA A 50 6.66 0.57 -16.49
N GLU A 51 6.73 1.31 -17.60
CA GLU A 51 7.99 1.77 -18.20
C GLU A 51 8.76 2.69 -17.24
N MET A 52 8.05 3.57 -16.53
CA MET A 52 8.65 4.42 -15.50
C MET A 52 9.31 3.58 -14.40
N ILE A 53 8.62 2.57 -13.87
CA ILE A 53 9.17 1.71 -12.82
C ILE A 53 10.35 0.91 -13.36
N ASN A 54 10.26 0.32 -14.55
CA ASN A 54 11.36 -0.43 -15.15
C ASN A 54 12.61 0.43 -15.38
N THR A 55 12.44 1.73 -15.61
CA THR A 55 13.56 2.67 -15.82
C THR A 55 14.14 3.17 -14.50
N GLU A 56 13.29 3.58 -13.55
CA GLU A 56 13.73 4.20 -12.30
C GLU A 56 14.11 3.16 -11.23
N LEU A 57 13.48 1.99 -11.25
CA LEU A 57 13.65 0.91 -10.27
C LEU A 57 13.85 -0.44 -10.99
N PRO A 58 14.95 -0.61 -11.79
CA PRO A 58 15.14 -1.80 -12.63
C PRO A 58 15.29 -3.11 -11.85
N PHE A 59 15.47 -3.04 -10.54
CA PHE A 59 15.52 -4.20 -9.65
C PHE A 59 14.13 -4.68 -9.21
N VAL A 60 13.06 -3.92 -9.48
CA VAL A 60 11.67 -4.31 -9.17
C VAL A 60 11.13 -5.18 -10.29
N GLU A 61 10.69 -6.39 -9.94
CA GLU A 61 9.93 -7.25 -10.85
C GLU A 61 8.44 -6.92 -10.77
N LEU A 62 7.85 -6.49 -11.89
CA LEU A 62 6.43 -6.16 -11.95
C LEU A 62 5.58 -7.40 -12.14
N VAL A 63 4.50 -7.50 -11.35
CA VAL A 63 3.51 -8.57 -11.39
C VAL A 63 2.12 -7.98 -11.60
N GLU A 64 1.34 -8.57 -12.50
CA GLU A 64 -0.03 -8.12 -12.75
C GLU A 64 -0.98 -8.53 -11.62
N GLY A 65 -1.85 -7.59 -11.24
CA GLY A 65 -2.93 -7.85 -10.30
C GLY A 65 -3.75 -6.59 -10.01
N ASP A 66 -4.98 -6.79 -9.58
CA ASP A 66 -5.94 -5.72 -9.30
C ASP A 66 -6.54 -5.90 -7.91
N LEU A 67 -6.51 -4.86 -7.07
CA LEU A 67 -7.16 -4.85 -5.75
C LEU A 67 -8.69 -5.07 -5.85
N GLN A 68 -9.26 -5.00 -7.03
CA GLN A 68 -10.67 -5.29 -7.29
C GLN A 68 -10.91 -6.77 -7.64
N ASP A 69 -9.88 -7.55 -7.89
CA ASP A 69 -9.96 -8.94 -8.32
C ASP A 69 -9.17 -9.89 -7.40
N LEU A 70 -9.91 -10.65 -6.59
CA LEU A 70 -9.34 -11.62 -5.65
C LEU A 70 -8.49 -12.68 -6.35
N SER A 71 -8.93 -13.17 -7.52
CA SER A 71 -8.22 -14.23 -8.25
C SER A 71 -6.84 -13.76 -8.72
N SER A 72 -6.73 -12.52 -9.21
CA SER A 72 -5.44 -11.96 -9.62
C SER A 72 -4.49 -11.75 -8.43
N LEU A 73 -5.03 -11.40 -7.25
CA LEU A 73 -4.24 -11.27 -6.03
C LEU A 73 -3.72 -12.61 -5.54
N ILE A 74 -4.54 -13.67 -5.59
CA ILE A 74 -4.11 -15.04 -5.27
C ILE A 74 -2.98 -15.47 -6.22
N ALA A 75 -3.17 -15.33 -7.53
CA ALA A 75 -2.16 -15.68 -8.53
C ALA A 75 -0.84 -14.91 -8.33
N ALA A 76 -0.92 -13.62 -8.01
CA ALA A 76 0.26 -12.81 -7.71
C ALA A 76 1.01 -13.29 -6.45
N LEU A 77 0.29 -13.66 -5.39
CA LEU A 77 0.88 -14.20 -4.16
C LEU A 77 1.47 -15.59 -4.38
N GLU A 78 0.81 -16.47 -5.13
CA GLU A 78 1.33 -17.79 -5.50
C GLU A 78 2.61 -17.70 -6.34
N TYR A 79 2.66 -16.76 -7.27
CA TYR A 79 3.83 -16.52 -8.11
C TYR A 79 5.01 -15.96 -7.32
N THR A 80 4.75 -14.91 -6.50
CA THR A 80 5.82 -14.16 -5.82
C THR A 80 6.29 -14.83 -4.54
N GLN A 81 5.45 -15.67 -3.91
CA GLN A 81 5.71 -16.30 -2.60
C GLN A 81 6.33 -15.32 -1.60
N PRO A 82 5.68 -14.17 -1.32
CA PRO A 82 6.30 -13.10 -0.56
C PRO A 82 6.35 -13.45 0.93
N HIS A 83 7.42 -13.05 1.60
CA HIS A 83 7.49 -13.07 3.06
C HIS A 83 6.71 -11.89 3.65
N GLU A 84 6.65 -10.78 2.92
CA GLU A 84 6.03 -9.54 3.36
C GLU A 84 5.22 -8.90 2.23
N VAL A 85 4.02 -8.41 2.56
CA VAL A 85 3.14 -7.68 1.65
C VAL A 85 2.88 -6.30 2.20
N TYR A 86 3.20 -5.28 1.42
CA TYR A 86 2.98 -3.87 1.76
C TYR A 86 1.84 -3.30 0.90
N ASN A 87 0.71 -3.05 1.53
CA ASN A 87 -0.46 -2.51 0.84
C ASN A 87 -0.48 -0.98 0.89
N LEU A 88 0.12 -0.34 -0.12
CA LEU A 88 0.12 1.10 -0.32
C LEU A 88 -0.86 1.53 -1.42
N GLY A 89 -1.43 0.56 -2.16
CA GLY A 89 -2.37 0.80 -3.27
C GLY A 89 -3.69 1.40 -2.78
N ALA A 90 -4.03 2.58 -3.27
CA ALA A 90 -5.26 3.28 -2.92
C ALA A 90 -5.58 4.40 -3.93
N ILE A 91 -6.84 4.83 -3.98
CA ILE A 91 -7.21 6.13 -4.54
C ILE A 91 -7.02 7.17 -3.43
N SER A 92 -5.81 7.75 -3.36
CA SER A 92 -5.40 8.60 -2.24
C SER A 92 -5.71 10.09 -2.40
N PHE A 93 -6.13 10.53 -3.59
CA PHE A 93 -6.52 11.92 -3.82
C PHE A 93 -7.93 12.17 -3.28
N VAL A 94 -8.02 12.80 -2.09
CA VAL A 94 -9.26 12.98 -1.33
C VAL A 94 -10.35 13.67 -2.17
N ALA A 95 -10.02 14.70 -2.94
CA ALA A 95 -11.01 15.40 -3.77
C ALA A 95 -11.64 14.49 -4.84
N LEU A 96 -10.88 13.52 -5.38
CA LEU A 96 -11.41 12.53 -6.32
C LEU A 96 -12.39 11.57 -5.64
N SER A 97 -12.16 11.25 -4.37
CA SER A 97 -13.02 10.32 -3.63
C SER A 97 -14.48 10.79 -3.54
N PHE A 98 -14.73 12.10 -3.53
CA PHE A 98 -16.10 12.64 -3.57
C PHE A 98 -16.78 12.48 -4.94
N LYS A 99 -15.98 12.42 -6.03
CA LYS A 99 -16.51 12.22 -7.39
C LYS A 99 -16.64 10.75 -7.75
N GLN A 100 -15.84 9.90 -7.13
CA GLN A 100 -15.75 8.46 -7.40
C GLN A 100 -15.79 7.67 -6.08
N ALA A 101 -16.83 7.89 -5.28
CA ALA A 101 -16.93 7.32 -3.93
C ALA A 101 -16.98 5.79 -3.94
N GLU A 102 -17.78 5.20 -4.84
CA GLU A 102 -17.89 3.75 -4.99
C GLU A 102 -16.56 3.12 -5.39
N LEU A 103 -15.91 3.67 -6.42
CA LEU A 103 -14.59 3.19 -6.86
C LEU A 103 -13.54 3.31 -5.76
N THR A 104 -13.58 4.41 -4.99
CA THR A 104 -12.69 4.61 -3.84
C THR A 104 -12.95 3.57 -2.76
N ALA A 105 -14.19 3.30 -2.41
CA ALA A 105 -14.55 2.27 -1.44
C ALA A 105 -14.12 0.87 -1.91
N ASN A 106 -14.33 0.57 -3.19
CA ASN A 106 -14.01 -0.72 -3.77
C ASN A 106 -12.50 -1.01 -3.80
N ILE A 107 -11.67 -0.03 -4.20
CA ILE A 107 -10.22 -0.20 -4.26
C ILE A 107 -9.58 -0.02 -2.87
N THR A 108 -9.86 1.11 -2.20
CA THR A 108 -9.16 1.51 -0.98
C THR A 108 -9.67 0.78 0.27
N GLY A 109 -10.95 0.39 0.28
CA GLY A 109 -11.57 -0.37 1.37
C GLY A 109 -11.60 -1.86 1.07
N LEU A 110 -12.47 -2.29 0.16
CA LEU A 110 -12.64 -3.71 -0.17
C LEU A 110 -11.37 -4.36 -0.76
N GLY A 111 -10.50 -3.58 -1.41
CA GLY A 111 -9.20 -4.07 -1.85
C GLY A 111 -8.33 -4.60 -0.71
N VAL A 112 -8.40 -3.96 0.47
CA VAL A 112 -7.71 -4.45 1.69
C VAL A 112 -8.26 -5.79 2.12
N LEU A 113 -9.60 -5.93 2.16
CA LEU A 113 -10.27 -7.20 2.50
C LEU A 113 -9.85 -8.32 1.54
N ARG A 114 -9.87 -8.05 0.22
CA ARG A 114 -9.48 -9.05 -0.78
C ARG A 114 -8.02 -9.48 -0.64
N LEU A 115 -7.12 -8.53 -0.39
CA LEU A 115 -5.71 -8.85 -0.23
C LEU A 115 -5.44 -9.65 1.05
N LEU A 116 -6.09 -9.31 2.16
CA LEU A 116 -6.03 -10.09 3.40
C LEU A 116 -6.61 -11.50 3.21
N GLU A 117 -7.72 -11.63 2.48
CA GLU A 117 -8.31 -12.93 2.16
C GLU A 117 -7.40 -13.76 1.24
N ALA A 118 -6.78 -13.14 0.22
CA ALA A 118 -5.79 -13.81 -0.61
C ALA A 118 -4.59 -14.29 0.22
N ILE A 119 -4.08 -13.47 1.15
CA ILE A 119 -3.00 -13.85 2.07
C ILE A 119 -3.43 -15.02 2.96
N ARG A 120 -4.65 -15.00 3.48
CA ARG A 120 -5.18 -16.10 4.31
C ARG A 120 -5.30 -17.41 3.54
N LEU A 121 -5.66 -17.36 2.26
CA LEU A 121 -5.83 -18.53 1.41
C LEU A 121 -4.49 -19.11 0.91
N VAL A 122 -3.51 -18.25 0.60
CA VAL A 122 -2.21 -18.65 0.06
C VAL A 122 -1.19 -18.90 1.16
N GLY A 123 -1.23 -18.10 2.22
CA GLY A 123 -0.36 -18.24 3.37
C GLY A 123 -0.74 -19.43 4.23
N GLY A 124 0.25 -20.07 4.87
CA GLY A 124 0.05 -21.19 5.78
C GLY A 124 0.89 -21.04 7.03
N GLN A 125 0.76 -22.00 7.97
CA GLN A 125 1.59 -22.03 9.19
C GLN A 125 3.09 -22.17 8.87
N ASP A 126 3.42 -22.89 7.79
CA ASP A 126 4.79 -23.14 7.37
C ASP A 126 5.42 -21.98 6.58
N ASN A 127 4.60 -21.07 6.03
CA ASN A 127 5.05 -19.89 5.28
C ASN A 127 4.13 -18.69 5.58
N PRO A 128 4.19 -18.12 6.78
CA PRO A 128 3.37 -17.01 7.17
C PRO A 128 3.75 -15.74 6.38
N ILE A 129 2.79 -15.15 5.69
CA ILE A 129 2.96 -13.88 4.98
C ILE A 129 2.66 -12.74 5.97
N ARG A 130 3.62 -11.83 6.17
CA ARG A 130 3.44 -10.63 6.98
C ARG A 130 2.78 -9.54 6.15
N PHE A 131 1.78 -8.88 6.72
CA PHE A 131 1.01 -7.86 6.02
C PHE A 131 1.13 -6.49 6.70
N TYR A 132 1.44 -5.47 5.92
CA TYR A 132 1.40 -4.07 6.34
C TYR A 132 0.33 -3.31 5.56
N GLN A 133 -0.57 -2.64 6.30
CA GLN A 133 -1.59 -1.74 5.74
C GLN A 133 -1.20 -0.29 5.92
N ALA A 134 -1.12 0.46 4.83
CA ALA A 134 -1.05 1.92 4.87
C ALA A 134 -2.40 2.48 5.27
N SER A 135 -2.58 2.77 6.54
CA SER A 135 -3.69 3.56 7.08
C SER A 135 -3.39 5.06 6.92
N SER A 136 -4.29 5.94 7.38
CA SER A 136 -4.18 7.37 7.11
C SER A 136 -4.69 8.21 8.27
N SER A 137 -4.08 9.37 8.50
CA SER A 137 -4.59 10.41 9.41
C SER A 137 -5.98 10.95 9.01
N GLU A 138 -6.38 10.79 7.74
CA GLU A 138 -7.73 11.13 7.26
C GLU A 138 -8.85 10.30 7.94
N MET A 139 -8.48 9.20 8.62
CA MET A 139 -9.41 8.42 9.45
C MET A 139 -9.88 9.21 10.66
N PHE A 140 -9.05 10.07 11.25
CA PHE A 140 -9.41 10.93 12.37
C PHE A 140 -10.41 12.02 11.95
N GLY A 141 -10.26 12.57 10.75
CA GLY A 141 -11.17 13.52 10.12
C GLY A 141 -11.48 14.73 11.01
N LYS A 142 -12.71 14.80 11.59
CA LYS A 142 -13.07 15.82 12.58
C LYS A 142 -12.54 15.42 13.95
N VAL A 143 -11.30 15.77 14.20
CA VAL A 143 -10.53 15.40 15.41
C VAL A 143 -11.27 15.81 16.68
N ARG A 144 -11.33 14.95 17.67
CA ARG A 144 -11.97 15.17 18.95
C ARG A 144 -11.01 15.47 20.09
N GLU A 145 -9.73 15.16 19.92
CA GLU A 145 -8.66 15.39 20.89
C GLU A 145 -7.33 15.68 20.19
N THR A 146 -6.44 16.36 20.87
CA THR A 146 -5.09 16.70 20.39
C THR A 146 -4.11 16.62 21.58
N PRO A 147 -2.98 15.90 21.41
CA PRO A 147 -2.56 15.13 20.23
C PRO A 147 -3.43 13.87 20.01
N GLN A 148 -3.47 13.38 18.76
CA GLN A 148 -4.11 12.09 18.46
C GLN A 148 -3.22 10.94 18.94
N THR A 149 -3.89 9.85 19.34
CA THR A 149 -3.30 8.56 19.68
C THR A 149 -4.03 7.44 18.92
N GLU A 150 -3.58 6.22 19.06
CA GLU A 150 -4.26 5.04 18.50
C GLU A 150 -5.66 4.81 19.12
N LEU A 151 -5.94 5.42 20.27
CA LEU A 151 -7.24 5.34 20.95
C LEU A 151 -8.17 6.49 20.57
N THR A 152 -7.68 7.51 19.87
CA THR A 152 -8.50 8.63 19.41
C THR A 152 -9.63 8.16 18.51
N PRO A 153 -10.90 8.53 18.80
CA PRO A 153 -12.04 8.11 17.99
C PRO A 153 -11.92 8.53 16.53
N LEU A 154 -12.13 7.59 15.62
CA LEU A 154 -12.12 7.84 14.19
C LEU A 154 -13.42 8.50 13.76
N HIS A 155 -13.32 9.62 13.02
CA HIS A 155 -14.44 10.41 12.54
C HIS A 155 -14.19 10.94 11.13
N PRO A 156 -14.04 10.05 10.12
CA PRO A 156 -13.66 10.44 8.76
C PRO A 156 -14.65 11.42 8.15
N ARG A 157 -14.16 12.30 7.28
CA ARG A 157 -14.93 13.37 6.63
C ARG A 157 -14.91 13.26 5.11
N SER A 158 -14.40 12.14 4.58
CA SER A 158 -14.35 11.87 3.14
C SER A 158 -14.62 10.40 2.85
N PRO A 159 -15.10 10.03 1.65
CA PRO A 159 -15.19 8.63 1.22
C PRO A 159 -13.84 7.91 1.31
N TYR A 160 -12.73 8.59 1.01
CA TYR A 160 -11.38 8.06 1.19
C TYR A 160 -11.09 7.73 2.66
N GLY A 161 -11.33 8.67 3.59
CA GLY A 161 -11.13 8.45 5.02
C GLY A 161 -11.99 7.28 5.53
N SER A 162 -13.25 7.19 5.10
CA SER A 162 -14.15 6.08 5.46
C SER A 162 -13.64 4.73 4.93
N ALA A 163 -13.14 4.68 3.69
CA ALA A 163 -12.55 3.48 3.12
C ALA A 163 -11.26 3.06 3.87
N LYS A 164 -10.46 4.02 4.31
CA LYS A 164 -9.27 3.76 5.15
C LYS A 164 -9.64 3.24 6.54
N VAL A 165 -10.70 3.75 7.16
CA VAL A 165 -11.25 3.21 8.43
C VAL A 165 -11.67 1.76 8.27
N PHE A 166 -12.41 1.43 7.19
CA PHE A 166 -12.78 0.05 6.90
C PHE A 166 -11.55 -0.85 6.75
N GLY A 167 -10.57 -0.46 5.93
CA GLY A 167 -9.34 -1.24 5.73
C GLY A 167 -8.52 -1.42 7.01
N HIS A 168 -8.44 -0.36 7.85
CA HIS A 168 -7.76 -0.40 9.14
C HIS A 168 -8.38 -1.43 10.08
N HIS A 169 -9.70 -1.36 10.31
CA HIS A 169 -10.41 -2.31 11.19
C HIS A 169 -10.45 -3.72 10.62
N THR A 170 -10.52 -3.89 9.30
CA THR A 170 -10.41 -5.20 8.65
C THR A 170 -9.04 -5.82 8.93
N THR A 171 -7.95 -5.03 8.88
CA THR A 171 -6.60 -5.50 9.22
C THR A 171 -6.51 -5.97 10.68
N VAL A 172 -7.09 -5.21 11.61
CA VAL A 172 -7.19 -5.61 13.02
C VAL A 172 -7.99 -6.90 13.16
N ASN A 173 -9.16 -6.98 12.51
CA ASN A 173 -10.03 -8.15 12.57
C ASN A 173 -9.31 -9.43 12.06
N TYR A 174 -8.61 -9.36 10.92
CA TYR A 174 -7.88 -10.52 10.39
C TYR A 174 -6.72 -10.95 11.29
N ARG A 175 -6.03 -10.00 11.93
CA ARG A 175 -5.01 -10.31 12.94
C ARG A 175 -5.62 -11.07 14.13
N GLU A 176 -6.73 -10.58 14.66
CA GLU A 176 -7.34 -11.14 15.88
C GLU A 176 -8.13 -12.42 15.63
N SER A 177 -8.85 -12.51 14.50
CA SER A 177 -9.71 -13.65 14.20
C SER A 177 -8.99 -14.81 13.54
N TYR A 178 -7.98 -14.55 12.70
CA TYR A 178 -7.27 -15.56 11.94
C TYR A 178 -5.81 -15.73 12.32
N GLY A 179 -5.31 -14.94 13.28
CA GLY A 179 -3.91 -15.00 13.72
C GLY A 179 -2.90 -14.52 12.67
N LEU A 180 -3.32 -13.77 11.66
CA LEU A 180 -2.40 -13.23 10.65
C LEU A 180 -1.46 -12.20 11.28
N TYR A 181 -0.17 -12.24 10.88
CA TYR A 181 0.73 -11.14 11.19
C TYR A 181 0.36 -9.94 10.32
N ALA A 182 -0.53 -9.10 10.82
CA ALA A 182 -1.05 -7.94 10.10
C ALA A 182 -0.97 -6.69 10.98
N CYS A 183 -0.35 -5.62 10.47
CA CYS A 183 -0.23 -4.35 11.17
C CYS A 183 -0.61 -3.18 10.26
N SER A 184 -0.94 -2.04 10.88
CA SER A 184 -1.30 -0.80 10.19
C SER A 184 -0.44 0.35 10.65
N GLY A 185 0.16 1.09 9.71
CA GLY A 185 0.80 2.38 9.98
C GLY A 185 -0.17 3.53 9.72
N ILE A 186 -0.40 4.41 10.68
CA ILE A 186 -1.22 5.61 10.50
C ILE A 186 -0.36 6.72 9.92
N LEU A 187 -0.39 6.84 8.59
CA LEU A 187 0.42 7.81 7.86
C LEU A 187 -0.22 9.19 7.93
N PHE A 188 0.56 10.17 8.35
CA PHE A 188 0.24 11.60 8.23
C PHE A 188 0.76 12.14 6.89
N ASN A 189 0.43 13.41 6.57
CA ASN A 189 0.88 14.03 5.34
C ASN A 189 2.41 14.06 5.27
N HIS A 190 2.94 13.58 4.17
CA HIS A 190 4.37 13.57 3.89
C HIS A 190 4.61 13.78 2.40
N GLU A 191 5.67 14.47 2.08
CA GLU A 191 5.94 15.00 0.75
C GLU A 191 7.34 14.63 0.28
N SER A 192 7.48 14.53 -1.05
CA SER A 192 8.76 14.25 -1.68
C SER A 192 8.79 14.78 -3.13
N PRO A 193 9.94 14.76 -3.81
CA PRO A 193 10.02 15.03 -5.25
C PRO A 193 9.17 14.09 -6.12
N ARG A 194 8.83 12.89 -5.62
CA ARG A 194 7.95 11.90 -6.30
C ARG A 194 6.46 12.10 -6.03
N ARG A 195 6.08 13.15 -5.29
CA ARG A 195 4.68 13.44 -5.02
C ARG A 195 3.90 13.74 -6.30
N GLY A 196 2.68 13.22 -6.44
CA GLY A 196 1.82 13.48 -7.60
C GLY A 196 1.49 14.95 -7.77
N ILE A 197 1.41 15.41 -9.01
CA ILE A 197 1.13 16.81 -9.35
C ILE A 197 -0.26 17.29 -8.88
N GLU A 198 -1.18 16.38 -8.62
CA GLU A 198 -2.52 16.64 -8.10
C GLU A 198 -2.53 17.14 -6.64
N PHE A 199 -1.43 16.94 -5.90
CA PHE A 199 -1.31 17.35 -4.50
C PHE A 199 -0.82 18.79 -4.35
N VAL A 200 -1.25 19.45 -3.28
CA VAL A 200 -1.08 20.91 -3.10
C VAL A 200 0.37 21.36 -3.11
N THR A 201 1.25 20.66 -2.40
CA THR A 201 2.68 20.99 -2.33
C THR A 201 3.34 20.91 -3.69
N ARG A 202 3.06 19.86 -4.47
CA ARG A 202 3.60 19.71 -5.82
C ARG A 202 3.03 20.75 -6.79
N LYS A 203 1.74 21.11 -6.64
CA LYS A 203 1.15 22.22 -7.40
C LYS A 203 1.86 23.54 -7.12
N VAL A 204 2.11 23.84 -5.84
CA VAL A 204 2.78 25.08 -5.44
C VAL A 204 4.21 25.13 -5.98
N THR A 205 5.01 24.10 -5.77
CA THR A 205 6.39 24.06 -6.24
C THR A 205 6.50 24.15 -7.76
N ASN A 206 5.61 23.48 -8.49
CA ASN A 206 5.55 23.58 -9.95
C ASN A 206 5.13 24.99 -10.41
N ALA A 207 4.13 25.61 -9.75
CA ALA A 207 3.71 26.97 -10.08
C ALA A 207 4.84 27.99 -9.84
N VAL A 208 5.55 27.89 -8.71
CA VAL A 208 6.67 28.78 -8.40
C VAL A 208 7.80 28.62 -9.44
N ALA A 209 8.14 27.39 -9.83
CA ALA A 209 9.14 27.16 -10.85
C ALA A 209 8.76 27.81 -12.21
N ARG A 210 7.47 27.71 -12.59
CA ARG A 210 6.95 28.32 -13.83
C ARG A 210 6.92 29.83 -13.83
N ILE A 211 6.71 30.47 -12.67
CA ILE A 211 6.69 31.93 -12.54
C ILE A 211 8.12 32.50 -12.63
N LYS A 212 9.09 31.73 -12.14
CA LYS A 212 10.50 32.17 -12.09
C LYS A 212 11.26 31.97 -13.40
N LEU A 213 10.80 31.06 -14.26
CA LEU A 213 11.38 30.76 -15.58
C LEU A 213 10.67 31.56 -16.66
#